data_d830a01a9c69d829dc09f02653dc96a8
#
_entry.id   d830a01a9c69d829dc09f02653dc96a8
#
_cell.length_a   1.000
_cell.length_b   1.000
_cell.length_c   1.000
_cell.angle_alpha   90.00
_cell.angle_beta   90.00
_cell.angle_gamma   90.00
#
_symmetry.space_group_name_H-M   'P 1'
#
loop_
_entity.id
_entity.type
_entity.pdbx_description
1 polymer ?
#
loop_
_entity_poly.entity_id
_entity_poly.type
_entity_poly.pdbx_seq_one_letter_code
_entity_poly.pdbx_strand_id
1 'polypeptide(L)'
;MKISARSMSCTMALVVASWGAAVCRGAEAVPGSDWESYNKTPEGQRYSPLDEINVANAATLTEVCRVPVAELGSLQAGPVVIGDSLYVTTPADTFSIDPVTCHIKWRTAYYRSLPPGLPVNRGVAYLNGRIFRGTDDGRLLALDALTGAQIWTSIAGDATLGEYISGAPLAWNGLVIVGIAGGEFGIRGRILAYDALSGREVWRFNTIPQGSEQGAQTWGNSKWAAHGGGASWSTFSIDPTSAELFAPIGNPVPDLAPQDRPGSNLFTDSAVVLDARTGQLRWWYQLQANDDRDYDLAAAPMLFRNARHEDMMAAAGKDGLLHIVDRASHQVRFKVPVTTVDPVHRPMTEQPLRACPGPAGGVLWNGPAFDPRRMTIFVGADDLCMTLKSTSASAYVPRGLNLGGSVVPGKDVASGWLTAVDADTGQVRWKYHADTPVLGGVTPTAGGIVLAGDNGGDLLIFDSGTGRLLLQRPSGGALAGGIVTYAREGKQYVAFTSGNVSPASFGSVGRPSVVVMSLPGKPQPSTSAAGPDAARGAAVYTQACSGCHGPDGSRVAGKDLKALSAQLSADALAAYIRAPTGQMPKIFPEPRSAQDERNVRDVVAYLGTWH
;
A
#
# COMPACT_ATOMS: atom_id res chain seq x y z
N MET A 1 -72.61 -44.37 17.19
CA MET A 1 -72.58 -44.84 18.60
C MET A 1 -71.21 -44.55 19.13
N LYS A 2 -71.08 -43.60 20.07
CA LYS A 2 -69.84 -43.09 20.65
C LYS A 2 -69.37 -44.01 21.76
N ILE A 3 -68.08 -44.36 21.77
CA ILE A 3 -67.38 -44.83 22.98
C ILE A 3 -66.06 -44.11 23.07
N SER A 4 -65.89 -43.37 24.14
CA SER A 4 -64.70 -42.64 24.53
C SER A 4 -63.76 -43.54 25.33
N ALA A 5 -62.46 -43.49 25.07
CA ALA A 5 -61.42 -44.07 25.92
C ALA A 5 -60.53 -42.96 26.44
N ARG A 6 -60.49 -42.79 27.74
CA ARG A 6 -59.55 -41.94 28.46
C ARG A 6 -58.20 -42.67 28.61
N SER A 7 -57.12 -42.06 28.19
CA SER A 7 -55.75 -42.50 28.53
C SER A 7 -55.15 -41.62 29.55
N MET A 8 -54.66 -42.19 30.63
CA MET A 8 -53.91 -41.59 31.73
C MET A 8 -52.48 -41.32 31.30
N SER A 9 -52.04 -40.06 31.31
CA SER A 9 -50.64 -39.68 31.05
C SER A 9 -49.87 -39.73 32.34
N CYS A 10 -48.79 -40.53 32.34
CA CYS A 10 -47.77 -40.55 33.39
C CYS A 10 -46.69 -39.51 33.01
N THR A 11 -46.56 -38.46 33.80
CA THR A 11 -45.54 -37.42 33.56
C THR A 11 -44.25 -37.84 34.23
N MET A 12 -43.24 -38.18 33.42
CA MET A 12 -41.87 -38.43 33.88
C MET A 12 -41.07 -37.14 33.71
N ALA A 13 -40.68 -36.48 34.82
CA ALA A 13 -39.88 -35.30 34.81
C ALA A 13 -38.39 -35.67 34.55
N LEU A 14 -37.89 -35.36 33.36
CA LEU A 14 -36.46 -35.39 33.06
C LEU A 14 -35.83 -34.05 33.52
N VAL A 15 -34.94 -34.10 34.51
CA VAL A 15 -34.06 -33.00 34.89
C VAL A 15 -32.90 -32.98 33.89
N VAL A 16 -32.95 -32.07 32.92
CA VAL A 16 -31.83 -31.81 32.02
C VAL A 16 -30.95 -30.78 32.69
N ALA A 17 -29.78 -31.21 33.18
CA ALA A 17 -28.71 -30.31 33.59
C ALA A 17 -28.13 -29.63 32.36
N SER A 18 -28.46 -28.37 32.08
CA SER A 18 -27.86 -27.54 31.06
C SER A 18 -26.46 -27.10 31.49
N TRP A 19 -25.44 -27.76 30.97
CA TRP A 19 -24.09 -27.22 30.96
C TRP A 19 -24.07 -26.04 29.97
N GLY A 20 -24.10 -24.82 30.49
CA GLY A 20 -23.87 -23.62 29.71
C GLY A 20 -22.42 -23.58 29.24
N ALA A 21 -22.18 -24.00 28.01
CA ALA A 21 -20.94 -23.65 27.33
C ALA A 21 -20.93 -22.12 27.17
N ALA A 22 -20.07 -21.44 27.91
CA ALA A 22 -19.76 -20.05 27.69
C ALA A 22 -19.11 -19.96 26.32
N VAL A 23 -19.90 -19.67 25.28
CA VAL A 23 -19.40 -19.26 23.97
C VAL A 23 -18.73 -17.91 24.21
N CYS A 24 -17.39 -17.88 24.26
CA CYS A 24 -16.64 -16.64 24.10
C CYS A 24 -17.07 -16.05 22.74
N ARG A 25 -18.01 -15.09 22.76
CA ARG A 25 -18.24 -14.23 21.62
C ARG A 25 -16.97 -13.44 21.42
N GLY A 26 -16.19 -13.80 20.40
CA GLY A 26 -15.18 -12.89 19.88
C GLY A 26 -15.88 -11.55 19.63
N ALA A 27 -15.29 -10.45 20.06
CA ALA A 27 -15.83 -9.12 19.78
C ALA A 27 -16.10 -9.03 18.27
N GLU A 28 -17.35 -8.76 17.87
CA GLU A 28 -17.69 -8.52 16.46
C GLU A 28 -16.77 -7.39 15.95
N ALA A 29 -16.07 -7.68 14.86
CA ALA A 29 -15.20 -6.69 14.24
C ALA A 29 -16.03 -5.46 13.87
N VAL A 30 -15.60 -4.28 14.32
CA VAL A 30 -16.24 -3.01 13.97
C VAL A 30 -16.16 -2.86 12.45
N PRO A 31 -17.28 -2.68 11.73
CA PRO A 31 -17.25 -2.53 10.28
C PRO A 31 -16.29 -1.43 9.85
N GLY A 32 -15.41 -1.72 8.88
CA GLY A 32 -14.40 -0.78 8.41
C GLY A 32 -13.19 -0.60 9.32
N SER A 33 -13.01 -1.46 10.35
CA SER A 33 -11.87 -1.44 11.27
C SER A 33 -10.55 -1.86 10.61
N ASP A 34 -10.58 -2.56 9.50
CA ASP A 34 -9.41 -2.97 8.71
C ASP A 34 -9.07 -1.96 7.61
N TRP A 35 -7.88 -2.11 7.01
CA TRP A 35 -7.46 -1.42 5.80
C TRP A 35 -7.09 -2.48 4.75
N GLU A 36 -8.10 -3.00 4.04
CA GLU A 36 -8.06 -4.28 3.34
C GLU A 36 -7.29 -4.27 2.01
N SER A 37 -7.05 -3.10 1.43
CA SER A 37 -6.32 -2.96 0.16
C SER A 37 -5.47 -1.69 0.18
N TYR A 38 -4.64 -1.49 -0.85
CA TYR A 38 -3.79 -0.30 -0.99
C TYR A 38 -4.59 1.02 -0.83
N ASN A 39 -5.76 1.10 -1.44
CA ASN A 39 -6.65 2.27 -1.40
C ASN A 39 -7.86 2.08 -0.46
N LYS A 40 -7.82 1.15 0.47
CA LYS A 40 -8.86 0.76 1.43
C LYS A 40 -10.07 0.08 0.79
N THR A 41 -10.77 0.74 -0.12
CA THR A 41 -11.96 0.18 -0.80
C THR A 41 -11.65 -0.20 -2.25
N PRO A 42 -12.41 -1.10 -2.85
CA PRO A 42 -12.27 -1.42 -4.28
C PRO A 42 -12.35 -0.18 -5.18
N GLU A 43 -13.21 0.77 -4.83
CA GLU A 43 -13.42 2.02 -5.57
C GLU A 43 -12.27 3.02 -5.40
N GLY A 44 -11.32 2.75 -4.50
CA GLY A 44 -10.15 3.59 -4.32
C GLY A 44 -10.36 4.85 -3.49
N GLN A 45 -11.38 4.89 -2.64
CA GLN A 45 -11.79 6.12 -1.93
C GLN A 45 -10.89 6.54 -0.78
N ARG A 46 -10.10 5.61 -0.20
CA ARG A 46 -9.20 5.85 0.94
C ARG A 46 -9.87 6.47 2.18
N TYR A 47 -11.18 6.40 2.27
CA TYR A 47 -11.96 6.92 3.38
C TYR A 47 -12.05 5.91 4.53
N SER A 48 -11.86 6.39 5.75
CA SER A 48 -12.06 5.59 6.97
C SER A 48 -13.33 6.00 7.72
N PRO A 49 -14.22 5.06 8.07
CA PRO A 49 -15.39 5.36 8.90
C PRO A 49 -15.07 5.53 10.39
N LEU A 50 -13.80 5.40 10.78
CA LEU A 50 -13.35 5.57 12.17
C LEU A 50 -13.31 7.04 12.57
N ASP A 51 -13.68 7.36 13.81
CA ASP A 51 -13.85 8.72 14.33
C ASP A 51 -13.32 8.97 15.75
N GLU A 52 -12.69 7.97 16.38
CA GLU A 52 -12.06 8.16 17.71
C GLU A 52 -10.97 9.24 17.61
N ILE A 53 -10.14 9.21 16.56
CA ILE A 53 -9.21 10.29 16.24
C ILE A 53 -9.97 11.33 15.43
N ASN A 54 -10.10 12.54 15.98
CA ASN A 54 -10.94 13.59 15.41
C ASN A 54 -10.32 14.99 15.58
N VAL A 55 -11.02 16.01 15.12
CA VAL A 55 -10.56 17.42 15.13
C VAL A 55 -10.14 17.90 16.53
N ALA A 56 -10.77 17.40 17.60
CA ALA A 56 -10.49 17.85 18.97
C ALA A 56 -9.23 17.21 19.57
N ASN A 57 -8.83 16.03 19.13
CA ASN A 57 -7.79 15.24 19.78
C ASN A 57 -6.60 14.85 18.87
N ALA A 58 -6.70 15.04 17.55
CA ALA A 58 -5.65 14.64 16.61
C ALA A 58 -4.26 15.21 16.93
N ALA A 59 -4.20 16.42 17.52
CA ALA A 59 -2.95 17.04 17.96
C ALA A 59 -2.23 16.26 19.08
N THR A 60 -2.92 15.37 19.77
CA THR A 60 -2.37 14.59 20.89
C THR A 60 -1.87 13.20 20.47
N LEU A 61 -1.94 12.84 19.19
CA LEU A 61 -1.42 11.57 18.70
C LEU A 61 0.05 11.36 19.11
N THR A 62 0.38 10.16 19.54
CA THR A 62 1.73 9.76 19.95
C THR A 62 2.17 8.51 19.19
N GLU A 63 3.47 8.38 18.97
CA GLU A 63 4.06 7.15 18.43
C GLU A 63 3.90 6.01 19.46
N VAL A 64 3.30 4.91 19.02
CA VAL A 64 3.19 3.68 19.79
C VAL A 64 4.47 2.87 19.62
N CYS A 65 4.90 2.73 18.36
CA CYS A 65 6.07 1.96 18.01
C CYS A 65 6.56 2.28 16.60
N ARG A 66 7.81 1.89 16.36
CA ARG A 66 8.51 2.02 15.08
C ARG A 66 9.24 0.73 14.76
N VAL A 67 9.02 0.18 13.56
CA VAL A 67 9.65 -1.04 13.10
C VAL A 67 10.54 -0.74 11.89
N PRO A 68 11.86 -0.76 12.02
CA PRO A 68 12.74 -0.72 10.86
C PRO A 68 12.51 -1.95 9.97
N VAL A 69 12.29 -1.74 8.68
CA VAL A 69 12.06 -2.81 7.69
C VAL A 69 13.21 -2.97 6.71
N ALA A 70 14.11 -1.99 6.66
CA ALA A 70 15.38 -2.06 5.92
C ALA A 70 16.39 -1.07 6.53
N GLU A 71 17.65 -1.21 6.17
CA GLU A 71 18.69 -0.23 6.52
C GLU A 71 18.71 0.94 5.53
N LEU A 72 18.56 0.63 4.26
CA LEU A 72 18.56 1.58 3.15
C LEU A 72 17.54 1.15 2.10
N GLY A 73 17.23 2.05 1.19
CA GLY A 73 16.38 1.77 0.03
C GLY A 73 15.06 2.53 0.01
N SER A 74 14.33 2.36 -1.07
CA SER A 74 13.04 2.98 -1.29
C SER A 74 11.95 2.35 -0.41
N LEU A 75 11.09 3.18 0.19
CA LEU A 75 9.92 2.73 0.94
C LEU A 75 8.68 3.53 0.52
N GLN A 76 7.99 3.05 -0.52
CA GLN A 76 6.77 3.65 -1.06
C GLN A 76 5.52 2.81 -0.76
N ALA A 77 5.66 1.74 0.04
CA ALA A 77 4.57 0.82 0.30
C ALA A 77 3.46 1.44 1.15
N GLY A 78 2.21 1.23 0.74
CA GLY A 78 1.04 1.43 1.60
C GLY A 78 0.82 0.19 2.47
N PRO A 79 0.75 0.32 3.81
CA PRO A 79 0.38 -0.81 4.65
C PRO A 79 -1.03 -1.33 4.35
N VAL A 80 -1.23 -2.65 4.44
CA VAL A 80 -2.53 -3.32 4.41
C VAL A 80 -2.75 -3.97 5.76
N VAL A 81 -3.91 -3.76 6.37
CA VAL A 81 -4.20 -4.26 7.72
C VAL A 81 -5.43 -5.15 7.67
N ILE A 82 -5.24 -6.44 7.97
CA ILE A 82 -6.29 -7.47 7.96
C ILE A 82 -6.22 -8.22 9.29
N GLY A 83 -7.29 -8.20 10.07
CA GLY A 83 -7.31 -8.85 11.38
C GLY A 83 -6.08 -8.42 12.19
N ASP A 84 -5.35 -9.36 12.75
CA ASP A 84 -4.20 -9.09 13.61
C ASP A 84 -2.87 -8.91 12.86
N SER A 85 -2.91 -8.59 11.57
CA SER A 85 -1.70 -8.46 10.76
C SER A 85 -1.68 -7.17 9.94
N LEU A 86 -0.56 -6.45 10.01
CA LEU A 86 -0.19 -5.37 9.14
C LEU A 86 0.87 -5.89 8.16
N TYR A 87 0.54 -5.84 6.87
CA TYR A 87 1.44 -6.28 5.80
C TYR A 87 2.08 -5.07 5.14
N VAL A 88 3.39 -5.16 4.94
CA VAL A 88 4.18 -4.13 4.26
C VAL A 88 5.30 -4.77 3.45
N THR A 89 5.74 -4.09 2.41
CA THR A 89 6.83 -4.54 1.53
C THR A 89 7.95 -3.52 1.45
N THR A 90 9.15 -4.04 1.24
CA THR A 90 10.27 -3.33 0.61
C THR A 90 10.49 -3.90 -0.80
N PRO A 91 11.39 -3.38 -1.63
CA PRO A 91 11.72 -4.03 -2.89
C PRO A 91 12.13 -5.51 -2.73
N ALA A 92 12.83 -5.85 -1.63
CA ALA A 92 13.34 -7.20 -1.38
C ALA A 92 12.48 -8.06 -0.46
N ASP A 93 11.71 -7.46 0.46
CA ASP A 93 11.08 -8.21 1.55
C ASP A 93 9.57 -7.99 1.63
N THR A 94 8.89 -8.96 2.23
CA THR A 94 7.50 -8.84 2.70
C THR A 94 7.46 -9.12 4.19
N PHE A 95 6.73 -8.31 4.93
CA PHE A 95 6.58 -8.43 6.38
C PHE A 95 5.11 -8.60 6.76
N SER A 96 4.86 -9.41 7.78
CA SER A 96 3.68 -9.34 8.61
C SER A 96 4.09 -8.83 9.99
N ILE A 97 3.42 -7.78 10.44
CA ILE A 97 3.71 -7.08 11.68
C ILE A 97 2.42 -7.09 12.52
N ASP A 98 2.53 -7.31 13.81
CA ASP A 98 1.41 -7.14 14.71
C ASP A 98 1.02 -5.65 14.76
N PRO A 99 -0.24 -5.29 14.44
CA PRO A 99 -0.63 -3.89 14.26
C PRO A 99 -0.75 -3.10 15.59
N VAL A 100 -0.63 -3.75 16.73
CA VAL A 100 -0.71 -3.12 18.07
C VAL A 100 0.66 -3.09 18.74
N THR A 101 1.36 -4.23 18.75
CA THR A 101 2.64 -4.40 19.44
C THR A 101 3.84 -4.13 18.55
N CYS A 102 3.65 -4.05 17.23
CA CYS A 102 4.71 -3.90 16.23
C CYS A 102 5.71 -5.07 16.17
N HIS A 103 5.38 -6.21 16.75
CA HIS A 103 6.20 -7.41 16.62
C HIS A 103 6.15 -7.92 15.18
N ILE A 104 7.31 -8.21 14.58
CA ILE A 104 7.39 -8.86 13.28
C ILE A 104 6.99 -10.33 13.46
N LYS A 105 5.83 -10.70 12.92
CA LYS A 105 5.32 -12.08 12.96
C LYS A 105 6.10 -12.98 12.03
N TRP A 106 6.36 -12.50 10.82
CA TRP A 106 7.21 -13.14 9.84
C TRP A 106 7.80 -12.13 8.84
N ARG A 107 8.92 -12.51 8.24
CA ARG A 107 9.57 -11.82 7.13
C ARG A 107 9.88 -12.84 6.05
N THR A 108 9.48 -12.56 4.81
CA THR A 108 9.84 -13.36 3.65
C THR A 108 10.74 -12.54 2.75
N ALA A 109 12.00 -12.95 2.63
CA ALA A 109 12.96 -12.33 1.73
C ALA A 109 12.76 -12.86 0.30
N TYR A 110 12.84 -11.96 -0.68
CA TYR A 110 12.87 -12.32 -2.09
C TYR A 110 14.26 -12.08 -2.65
N TYR A 111 14.83 -13.15 -3.20
CA TYR A 111 16.13 -13.11 -3.87
C TYR A 111 15.92 -13.09 -5.36
N ARG A 112 16.13 -11.92 -5.97
CA ARG A 112 15.99 -11.76 -7.42
C ARG A 112 17.07 -12.54 -8.17
N SER A 113 16.68 -13.10 -9.32
CA SER A 113 17.59 -13.84 -10.21
C SER A 113 18.16 -12.98 -11.33
N LEU A 114 17.58 -11.80 -11.58
CA LEU A 114 17.94 -10.89 -12.66
C LEU A 114 18.14 -9.47 -12.11
N PRO A 115 18.88 -8.59 -12.80
CA PRO A 115 18.99 -7.19 -12.42
C PRO A 115 17.61 -6.55 -12.33
N PRO A 116 17.33 -5.73 -11.30
CA PRO A 116 16.05 -5.07 -11.17
C PRO A 116 15.84 -4.03 -12.27
N GLY A 117 14.56 -3.68 -12.50
CA GLY A 117 14.20 -2.39 -13.05
C GLY A 117 14.50 -1.29 -12.02
N LEU A 118 13.50 -0.50 -11.64
CA LEU A 118 13.67 0.36 -10.46
C LEU A 118 13.34 -0.42 -9.18
N PRO A 119 14.15 -0.31 -8.12
CA PRO A 119 13.92 -1.04 -6.86
C PRO A 119 12.80 -0.37 -6.04
N VAL A 120 11.57 -0.49 -6.52
CA VAL A 120 10.34 0.07 -5.93
C VAL A 120 9.29 -1.02 -5.79
N ASN A 121 8.64 -1.04 -4.63
CA ASN A 121 7.44 -1.84 -4.40
C ASN A 121 6.45 -1.03 -3.56
N ARG A 122 5.18 -0.97 -4.01
CA ARG A 122 4.16 -0.14 -3.36
C ARG A 122 3.20 -0.89 -2.45
N GLY A 123 3.34 -2.21 -2.35
CA GLY A 123 2.56 -2.97 -1.37
C GLY A 123 2.02 -4.29 -1.89
N VAL A 124 1.06 -4.80 -1.17
CA VAL A 124 0.45 -6.12 -1.38
C VAL A 124 -1.04 -6.01 -1.66
N ALA A 125 -1.60 -7.10 -2.22
CA ALA A 125 -3.02 -7.40 -2.14
C ALA A 125 -3.25 -8.61 -1.22
N TYR A 126 -4.43 -8.67 -0.60
CA TYR A 126 -4.88 -9.81 0.21
C TYR A 126 -6.14 -10.42 -0.40
N LEU A 127 -6.20 -11.73 -0.44
CA LEU A 127 -7.41 -12.48 -0.78
C LEU A 127 -7.38 -13.88 -0.16
N ASN A 128 -8.39 -14.19 0.65
CA ASN A 128 -8.64 -15.54 1.19
C ASN A 128 -7.39 -16.20 1.81
N GLY A 129 -6.71 -15.51 2.72
CA GLY A 129 -5.53 -16.04 3.42
C GLY A 129 -4.24 -16.02 2.61
N ARG A 130 -4.20 -15.32 1.49
CA ARG A 130 -3.01 -15.15 0.64
C ARG A 130 -2.63 -13.70 0.48
N ILE A 131 -1.34 -13.45 0.43
CA ILE A 131 -0.73 -12.17 0.12
C ILE A 131 -0.12 -12.26 -1.27
N PHE A 132 -0.40 -11.26 -2.11
CA PHE A 132 0.17 -11.16 -3.45
C PHE A 132 1.04 -9.92 -3.55
N ARG A 133 2.23 -10.07 -4.12
CA ARG A 133 3.14 -8.95 -4.38
C ARG A 133 3.83 -9.09 -5.72
N GLY A 134 4.11 -7.95 -6.35
CA GLY A 134 5.02 -7.88 -7.48
C GLY A 134 6.49 -7.86 -7.05
N THR A 135 7.39 -8.06 -7.99
CA THR A 135 8.84 -7.93 -7.80
C THR A 135 9.47 -7.00 -8.82
N ASP A 136 10.63 -6.48 -8.48
CA ASP A 136 11.41 -5.56 -9.32
C ASP A 136 12.17 -6.26 -10.47
N ASP A 137 12.00 -7.57 -10.61
CA ASP A 137 12.43 -8.39 -11.76
C ASP A 137 11.27 -9.09 -12.49
N GLY A 138 10.04 -8.54 -12.37
CA GLY A 138 8.87 -8.93 -13.18
C GLY A 138 8.15 -10.20 -12.77
N ARG A 139 8.25 -10.63 -11.50
CA ARG A 139 7.50 -11.79 -10.99
C ARG A 139 6.32 -11.35 -10.13
N LEU A 140 5.28 -12.18 -10.13
CA LEU A 140 4.15 -12.10 -9.20
C LEU A 140 4.26 -13.28 -8.24
N LEU A 141 4.26 -12.99 -6.93
CA LEU A 141 4.34 -13.99 -5.86
C LEU A 141 3.01 -14.09 -5.13
N ALA A 142 2.63 -15.30 -4.72
CA ALA A 142 1.63 -15.55 -3.70
C ALA A 142 2.31 -16.15 -2.46
N LEU A 143 2.02 -15.56 -1.31
CA LEU A 143 2.49 -15.99 -0.01
C LEU A 143 1.30 -16.38 0.87
N ASP A 144 1.48 -17.35 1.74
CA ASP A 144 0.53 -17.64 2.81
C ASP A 144 0.51 -16.47 3.81
N ALA A 145 -0.65 -15.92 4.08
CA ALA A 145 -0.79 -14.73 4.91
C ALA A 145 -0.39 -14.96 6.37
N LEU A 146 -0.53 -16.19 6.89
CA LEU A 146 -0.23 -16.52 8.27
C LEU A 146 1.27 -16.77 8.50
N THR A 147 1.92 -17.44 7.55
CA THR A 147 3.29 -17.95 7.72
C THR A 147 4.32 -17.21 6.86
N GLY A 148 3.90 -16.49 5.83
CA GLY A 148 4.78 -15.89 4.83
C GLY A 148 5.40 -16.90 3.85
N ALA A 149 5.04 -18.17 3.92
CA ALA A 149 5.55 -19.19 3.01
C ALA A 149 5.09 -18.92 1.57
N GLN A 150 6.02 -19.05 0.60
CA GLN A 150 5.68 -18.90 -0.80
C GLN A 150 4.80 -20.06 -1.28
N ILE A 151 3.65 -19.74 -1.87
CA ILE A 151 2.70 -20.74 -2.41
C ILE A 151 2.99 -20.98 -3.89
N TRP A 152 3.08 -19.90 -4.67
CA TRP A 152 3.44 -19.95 -6.09
C TRP A 152 4.15 -18.68 -6.54
N THR A 153 4.79 -18.75 -7.71
CA THR A 153 5.36 -17.61 -8.41
C THR A 153 5.03 -17.71 -9.89
N SER A 154 4.74 -16.56 -10.53
CA SER A 154 4.48 -16.45 -11.97
C SER A 154 5.36 -15.37 -12.58
N ILE A 155 5.78 -15.58 -13.83
CA ILE A 155 6.52 -14.59 -14.61
C ILE A 155 5.49 -13.70 -15.28
N ALA A 156 5.49 -12.41 -14.95
CA ALA A 156 4.60 -11.41 -15.54
C ALA A 156 5.34 -10.48 -16.50
N GLY A 157 6.61 -10.18 -16.22
CA GLY A 157 7.46 -9.31 -17.01
C GLY A 157 8.79 -9.96 -17.39
N ASP A 158 9.38 -9.47 -18.48
CA ASP A 158 10.73 -9.82 -18.88
C ASP A 158 11.73 -8.79 -18.34
N ALA A 159 12.42 -9.14 -17.25
CA ALA A 159 13.42 -8.28 -16.64
C ALA A 159 14.59 -7.95 -17.57
N THR A 160 14.85 -8.77 -18.61
CA THR A 160 15.91 -8.49 -19.60
C THR A 160 15.55 -7.30 -20.50
N LEU A 161 14.26 -6.97 -20.60
CA LEU A 161 13.73 -5.80 -21.30
C LEU A 161 13.50 -4.61 -20.38
N GLY A 162 13.72 -4.76 -19.06
CA GLY A 162 13.44 -3.72 -18.09
C GLY A 162 11.99 -3.74 -17.55
N GLU A 163 11.25 -4.84 -17.77
CA GLU A 163 9.89 -4.99 -17.26
C GLU A 163 9.89 -5.46 -15.80
N TYR A 164 9.08 -4.82 -14.96
CA TYR A 164 8.96 -5.16 -13.54
C TYR A 164 7.56 -4.80 -13.01
N ILE A 165 7.28 -5.13 -11.75
CA ILE A 165 6.01 -4.81 -11.08
C ILE A 165 6.31 -3.95 -9.86
N SER A 166 6.02 -2.64 -9.94
CA SER A 166 6.17 -1.70 -8.83
C SER A 166 4.87 -1.42 -8.09
N GLY A 167 3.72 -1.56 -8.75
CA GLY A 167 2.40 -1.32 -8.18
C GLY A 167 1.96 -2.40 -7.19
N ALA A 168 1.14 -2.03 -6.21
CA ALA A 168 0.42 -3.01 -5.42
C ALA A 168 -0.60 -3.73 -6.32
N PRO A 169 -0.65 -5.08 -6.33
CA PRO A 169 -1.68 -5.81 -7.06
C PRO A 169 -3.09 -5.45 -6.60
N LEU A 170 -4.09 -5.66 -7.46
CA LEU A 170 -5.49 -5.68 -7.06
C LEU A 170 -5.97 -7.13 -7.02
N ALA A 171 -6.55 -7.57 -5.90
CA ALA A 171 -7.16 -8.89 -5.79
C ALA A 171 -8.69 -8.77 -5.73
N TRP A 172 -9.37 -9.45 -6.64
CA TRP A 172 -10.83 -9.39 -6.74
C TRP A 172 -11.40 -10.65 -7.38
N ASN A 173 -12.43 -11.22 -6.78
CA ASN A 173 -13.22 -12.34 -7.32
C ASN A 173 -12.38 -13.52 -7.85
N GLY A 174 -11.35 -13.92 -7.09
CA GLY A 174 -10.47 -15.02 -7.46
C GLY A 174 -9.36 -14.65 -8.45
N LEU A 175 -9.27 -13.39 -8.85
CA LEU A 175 -8.22 -12.87 -9.73
C LEU A 175 -7.24 -12.00 -8.95
N VAL A 176 -5.99 -11.99 -9.42
CA VAL A 176 -4.95 -11.02 -9.02
C VAL A 176 -4.51 -10.26 -10.26
N ILE A 177 -4.68 -8.95 -10.25
CA ILE A 177 -4.44 -8.07 -11.39
C ILE A 177 -3.19 -7.23 -11.13
N VAL A 178 -2.28 -7.18 -12.11
CA VAL A 178 -1.04 -6.41 -12.05
C VAL A 178 -0.81 -5.67 -13.37
N GLY A 179 -0.15 -4.53 -13.26
CA GLY A 179 0.38 -3.79 -14.41
C GLY A 179 1.90 -3.95 -14.51
N ILE A 180 2.43 -3.86 -15.73
CA ILE A 180 3.87 -3.88 -15.96
C ILE A 180 4.39 -2.45 -15.98
N ALA A 181 5.43 -2.22 -15.18
CA ALA A 181 6.22 -1.00 -15.09
C ALA A 181 7.46 -1.09 -15.99
N GLY A 182 8.11 0.05 -16.24
CA GLY A 182 9.33 0.16 -17.08
C GLY A 182 9.09 0.89 -18.38
N GLY A 183 8.14 1.84 -18.40
CA GLY A 183 7.80 2.64 -19.59
C GLY A 183 9.04 3.17 -20.30
N GLU A 184 9.89 3.90 -19.59
CA GLU A 184 11.09 4.57 -20.10
C GLU A 184 12.15 3.60 -20.67
N PHE A 185 12.07 2.31 -20.29
CA PHE A 185 12.91 1.27 -20.92
C PHE A 185 12.41 0.86 -22.31
N GLY A 186 11.32 1.46 -22.81
CA GLY A 186 10.74 1.16 -24.11
C GLY A 186 10.08 -0.21 -24.16
N ILE A 187 9.35 -0.54 -23.12
CA ILE A 187 8.54 -1.76 -23.08
C ILE A 187 7.25 -1.60 -23.88
N ARG A 188 6.57 -2.69 -24.15
CA ARG A 188 5.16 -2.69 -24.52
C ARG A 188 4.31 -2.89 -23.26
N GLY A 189 3.77 -1.81 -22.74
CA GLY A 189 2.97 -1.84 -21.51
C GLY A 189 1.78 -2.79 -21.60
N ARG A 190 1.40 -3.37 -20.47
CA ARG A 190 0.26 -4.29 -20.39
C ARG A 190 -0.26 -4.48 -18.98
N ILE A 191 -1.50 -4.93 -18.88
CA ILE A 191 -2.18 -5.35 -17.67
C ILE A 191 -2.44 -6.85 -17.78
N LEU A 192 -2.26 -7.58 -16.67
CA LEU A 192 -2.39 -9.03 -16.62
C LEU A 192 -3.25 -9.42 -15.42
N ALA A 193 -4.10 -10.42 -15.61
CA ALA A 193 -4.79 -11.06 -14.50
C ALA A 193 -4.38 -12.52 -14.37
N TYR A 194 -4.22 -12.94 -13.14
CA TYR A 194 -3.85 -14.29 -12.75
C TYR A 194 -4.92 -14.91 -11.86
N ASP A 195 -5.13 -16.20 -12.01
CA ASP A 195 -5.94 -16.98 -11.06
C ASP A 195 -5.23 -17.00 -9.69
N ALA A 196 -5.91 -16.53 -8.66
CA ALA A 196 -5.35 -16.36 -7.32
C ALA A 196 -4.94 -17.69 -6.65
N LEU A 197 -5.52 -18.83 -7.07
CA LEU A 197 -5.21 -20.13 -6.51
C LEU A 197 -3.96 -20.75 -7.14
N SER A 198 -3.88 -20.70 -8.47
CA SER A 198 -2.86 -21.42 -9.24
C SER A 198 -1.72 -20.55 -9.76
N GLY A 199 -1.88 -19.23 -9.80
CA GLY A 199 -0.92 -18.31 -10.42
C GLY A 199 -0.91 -18.39 -11.95
N ARG A 200 -1.87 -19.06 -12.59
CA ARG A 200 -1.97 -19.14 -14.05
C ARG A 200 -2.55 -17.83 -14.60
N GLU A 201 -1.95 -17.30 -15.69
CA GLU A 201 -2.49 -16.16 -16.41
C GLU A 201 -3.89 -16.49 -16.97
N VAL A 202 -4.85 -15.58 -16.76
CA VAL A 202 -6.23 -15.69 -17.20
C VAL A 202 -6.47 -14.83 -18.43
N TRP A 203 -6.03 -13.56 -18.36
CA TRP A 203 -6.12 -12.63 -19.48
C TRP A 203 -5.03 -11.57 -19.43
N ARG A 204 -4.79 -10.95 -20.59
CA ARG A 204 -3.93 -9.75 -20.72
C ARG A 204 -4.57 -8.71 -21.61
N PHE A 205 -4.25 -7.45 -21.34
CA PHE A 205 -4.56 -6.30 -22.17
C PHE A 205 -3.28 -5.52 -22.46
N ASN A 206 -2.97 -5.30 -23.75
CA ASN A 206 -1.82 -4.49 -24.15
C ASN A 206 -2.23 -3.01 -24.15
N THR A 207 -1.50 -2.17 -23.43
CA THR A 207 -1.76 -0.72 -23.36
C THR A 207 -1.22 0.02 -24.57
N ILE A 208 -0.28 -0.59 -25.30
CA ILE A 208 0.21 -0.12 -26.60
C ILE A 208 -0.31 -1.06 -27.69
N PRO A 209 -1.38 -0.65 -28.41
CA PRO A 209 -1.99 -1.49 -29.43
C PRO A 209 -1.13 -1.58 -30.69
N GLN A 210 -1.17 -2.74 -31.34
CA GLN A 210 -0.41 -3.03 -32.56
C GLN A 210 -1.28 -3.77 -33.57
N GLY A 211 -0.91 -3.68 -34.86
CA GLY A 211 -1.59 -4.39 -35.93
C GLY A 211 -3.07 -4.01 -36.05
N SER A 212 -3.97 -4.98 -35.80
CA SER A 212 -5.42 -4.80 -35.86
C SER A 212 -6.05 -4.48 -34.49
N GLU A 213 -5.26 -4.35 -33.42
CA GLU A 213 -5.77 -3.99 -32.09
C GLU A 213 -6.38 -2.59 -32.13
N GLN A 214 -7.48 -2.39 -31.38
CA GLN A 214 -8.16 -1.10 -31.29
C GLN A 214 -7.19 -0.02 -30.76
N GLY A 215 -7.08 1.11 -31.49
CA GLY A 215 -6.18 2.21 -31.14
C GLY A 215 -4.83 2.17 -31.87
N ALA A 216 -4.47 1.08 -32.57
CA ALA A 216 -3.17 0.97 -33.25
C ALA A 216 -2.92 2.09 -34.28
N GLN A 217 -3.97 2.57 -34.95
CA GLN A 217 -3.89 3.67 -35.92
C GLN A 217 -3.45 4.99 -35.30
N THR A 218 -3.57 5.16 -33.97
CA THR A 218 -3.21 6.39 -33.27
C THR A 218 -1.70 6.55 -33.07
N TRP A 219 -0.91 5.54 -33.44
CA TRP A 219 0.55 5.56 -33.40
C TRP A 219 1.17 5.90 -34.77
N GLY A 220 0.34 6.19 -35.77
CA GLY A 220 0.78 6.37 -37.16
C GLY A 220 1.55 5.14 -37.64
N ASN A 221 2.60 5.36 -38.43
CA ASN A 221 3.52 4.31 -38.84
C ASN A 221 4.82 4.34 -38.00
N SER A 222 4.73 4.76 -36.76
CA SER A 222 5.90 4.91 -35.91
C SER A 222 6.49 3.55 -35.50
N LYS A 223 7.80 3.40 -35.67
CA LYS A 223 8.56 2.26 -35.14
C LYS A 223 8.48 2.16 -33.63
N TRP A 224 8.17 3.26 -32.94
CA TRP A 224 8.02 3.31 -31.50
C TRP A 224 6.79 2.59 -30.98
N ALA A 225 5.80 2.26 -31.80
CA ALA A 225 4.68 1.43 -31.38
C ALA A 225 5.11 0.04 -30.85
N ALA A 226 6.30 -0.44 -31.21
CA ALA A 226 6.87 -1.67 -30.63
C ALA A 226 7.45 -1.46 -29.23
N HIS A 227 7.76 -0.21 -28.86
CA HIS A 227 8.47 0.21 -27.67
C HIS A 227 7.80 1.41 -26.99
N GLY A 228 6.48 1.50 -27.12
CA GLY A 228 5.72 2.72 -26.88
C GLY A 228 5.51 3.10 -25.40
N GLY A 229 6.08 2.39 -24.44
CA GLY A 229 5.90 2.68 -23.03
C GLY A 229 4.52 2.27 -22.53
N GLY A 230 3.69 3.23 -22.12
CA GLY A 230 2.31 2.99 -21.64
C GLY A 230 2.25 2.05 -20.44
N ALA A 231 3.18 2.20 -19.51
CA ALA A 231 3.28 1.35 -18.33
C ALA A 231 2.08 1.56 -17.40
N SER A 232 1.62 0.49 -16.75
CA SER A 232 0.67 0.58 -15.64
C SER A 232 1.42 0.22 -14.35
N TRP A 233 2.04 1.22 -13.74
CA TRP A 233 3.06 1.05 -12.73
C TRP A 233 2.61 1.31 -11.28
N SER A 234 1.33 1.63 -11.09
CA SER A 234 0.69 1.76 -9.77
C SER A 234 -0.43 0.72 -9.60
N THR A 235 -1.34 0.94 -8.67
CA THR A 235 -2.48 0.04 -8.44
C THR A 235 -3.70 0.42 -9.29
N PHE A 236 -4.80 -0.26 -9.08
CA PHE A 236 -6.07 -0.13 -9.81
C PHE A 236 -7.21 0.20 -8.86
N SER A 237 -8.34 0.61 -9.42
CA SER A 237 -9.63 0.57 -8.74
C SER A 237 -10.63 -0.26 -9.55
N ILE A 238 -11.69 -0.72 -8.88
CA ILE A 238 -12.71 -1.55 -9.51
C ILE A 238 -14.09 -1.17 -8.95
N ASP A 239 -15.08 -1.12 -9.82
CA ASP A 239 -16.47 -1.15 -9.42
C ASP A 239 -16.90 -2.61 -9.28
N PRO A 240 -17.10 -3.12 -8.07
CA PRO A 240 -17.44 -4.53 -7.87
C PRO A 240 -18.81 -4.91 -8.41
N THR A 241 -19.70 -3.93 -8.64
CA THR A 241 -21.07 -4.15 -9.14
C THR A 241 -21.06 -4.38 -10.65
N SER A 242 -20.39 -3.50 -11.41
CA SER A 242 -20.30 -3.61 -12.88
C SER A 242 -19.14 -4.48 -13.34
N ALA A 243 -18.19 -4.80 -12.44
CA ALA A 243 -16.89 -5.42 -12.73
C ALA A 243 -16.04 -4.59 -13.70
N GLU A 244 -16.19 -3.28 -13.68
CA GLU A 244 -15.31 -2.37 -14.41
C GLU A 244 -14.02 -2.14 -13.64
N LEU A 245 -12.89 -2.52 -14.25
CA LEU A 245 -11.54 -2.27 -13.75
C LEU A 245 -11.03 -0.96 -14.35
N PHE A 246 -10.63 -0.03 -13.51
CA PHE A 246 -10.07 1.25 -13.90
C PHE A 246 -8.56 1.23 -13.71
N ALA A 247 -7.84 1.28 -14.81
CA ALA A 247 -6.39 1.16 -14.86
C ALA A 247 -5.74 2.48 -15.26
N PRO A 248 -4.78 3.00 -14.45
CA PRO A 248 -3.99 4.15 -14.83
C PRO A 248 -2.88 3.71 -15.78
N ILE A 249 -2.73 4.43 -16.88
CA ILE A 249 -1.71 4.19 -17.90
C ILE A 249 -0.79 5.39 -17.98
N GLY A 250 0.51 5.12 -17.98
CA GLY A 250 1.56 6.11 -18.05
C GLY A 250 1.84 6.60 -19.47
N ASN A 251 2.86 7.43 -19.54
CA ASN A 251 3.28 8.18 -20.70
C ASN A 251 3.72 7.31 -21.92
N PRO A 252 3.70 7.88 -23.12
CA PRO A 252 4.29 7.27 -24.30
C PRO A 252 5.80 7.49 -24.37
N VAL A 253 6.53 6.55 -24.98
CA VAL A 253 7.98 6.62 -25.18
C VAL A 253 8.30 6.80 -26.67
N PRO A 254 9.27 7.66 -27.03
CA PRO A 254 10.14 8.49 -26.18
C PRO A 254 9.40 9.69 -25.58
N ASP A 255 9.63 9.98 -24.29
CA ASP A 255 8.82 10.89 -23.48
C ASP A 255 8.73 12.31 -24.07
N LEU A 256 9.90 12.88 -24.41
CA LEU A 256 10.06 14.27 -24.79
C LEU A 256 10.17 14.50 -26.31
N ALA A 257 9.96 13.46 -27.14
CA ALA A 257 10.09 13.51 -28.59
C ALA A 257 8.80 13.08 -29.30
N PRO A 258 7.71 13.86 -29.21
CA PRO A 258 6.40 13.51 -29.77
C PRO A 258 6.43 13.37 -31.31
N GLN A 259 7.38 14.02 -31.99
CA GLN A 259 7.58 13.90 -33.44
C GLN A 259 7.97 12.48 -33.91
N ASP A 260 8.59 11.69 -33.02
CA ASP A 260 8.98 10.30 -33.30
C ASP A 260 7.80 9.33 -33.24
N ARG A 261 6.68 9.73 -32.62
CA ARG A 261 5.46 8.95 -32.44
C ARG A 261 4.19 9.76 -32.72
N PRO A 262 4.00 10.23 -33.96
CA PRO A 262 2.88 11.09 -34.34
C PRO A 262 1.54 10.40 -34.10
N GLY A 263 0.52 11.20 -33.71
CA GLY A 263 -0.83 10.73 -33.37
C GLY A 263 -1.12 10.82 -31.87
N SER A 264 -2.31 10.39 -31.45
CA SER A 264 -2.73 10.51 -30.04
C SER A 264 -2.11 9.48 -29.08
N ASN A 265 -1.46 8.45 -29.61
CA ASN A 265 -0.74 7.40 -28.86
C ASN A 265 -1.60 6.65 -27.82
N LEU A 266 -2.78 6.17 -28.23
CA LEU A 266 -3.60 5.37 -27.32
C LEU A 266 -2.87 4.05 -26.93
N PHE A 267 -2.94 3.63 -25.66
CA PHE A 267 -3.75 4.16 -24.55
C PHE A 267 -2.87 4.86 -23.48
N THR A 268 -1.83 5.57 -23.88
CA THR A 268 -0.99 6.30 -22.92
C THR A 268 -1.76 7.46 -22.25
N ASP A 269 -1.31 7.87 -21.06
CA ASP A 269 -1.88 8.97 -20.27
C ASP A 269 -3.39 8.85 -20.07
N SER A 270 -3.86 7.65 -19.84
CA SER A 270 -5.29 7.34 -19.87
C SER A 270 -5.75 6.58 -18.62
N ALA A 271 -6.99 6.82 -18.24
CA ALA A 271 -7.78 5.87 -17.49
C ALA A 271 -8.39 4.87 -18.49
N VAL A 272 -7.90 3.64 -18.50
CA VAL A 272 -8.43 2.55 -19.32
C VAL A 272 -9.40 1.72 -18.51
N VAL A 273 -10.59 1.48 -19.03
CA VAL A 273 -11.63 0.73 -18.33
C VAL A 273 -11.86 -0.61 -19.03
N LEU A 274 -11.61 -1.68 -18.28
CA LEU A 274 -11.71 -3.07 -18.75
C LEU A 274 -12.82 -3.82 -18.02
N ASP A 275 -13.35 -4.86 -18.66
CA ASP A 275 -14.06 -5.90 -17.91
C ASP A 275 -13.04 -6.69 -17.10
N ALA A 276 -13.14 -6.64 -15.78
CA ALA A 276 -12.18 -7.28 -14.87
C ALA A 276 -12.13 -8.81 -15.00
N ARG A 277 -13.20 -9.45 -15.49
CA ARG A 277 -13.27 -10.91 -15.67
C ARG A 277 -12.56 -11.39 -16.92
N THR A 278 -12.55 -10.56 -17.99
CA THR A 278 -12.11 -10.95 -19.32
C THR A 278 -10.93 -10.15 -19.89
N GLY A 279 -10.63 -8.97 -19.30
CA GLY A 279 -9.65 -8.04 -19.82
C GLY A 279 -10.11 -7.28 -21.08
N GLN A 280 -11.36 -7.41 -21.50
CA GLN A 280 -11.89 -6.71 -22.66
C GLN A 280 -12.04 -5.22 -22.38
N LEU A 281 -11.60 -4.39 -23.34
CA LEU A 281 -11.75 -2.94 -23.28
C LEU A 281 -13.23 -2.56 -23.34
N ARG A 282 -13.64 -1.73 -22.37
CA ARG A 282 -15.00 -1.14 -22.36
C ARG A 282 -14.98 0.29 -22.89
N TRP A 283 -14.14 1.14 -22.29
CA TRP A 283 -13.94 2.53 -22.68
C TRP A 283 -12.63 3.07 -22.11
N TRP A 284 -12.29 4.31 -22.45
CA TRP A 284 -11.12 5.01 -21.91
C TRP A 284 -11.36 6.52 -21.83
N TYR A 285 -10.59 7.16 -21.00
CA TYR A 285 -10.47 8.60 -20.95
C TYR A 285 -8.99 8.99 -21.00
N GLN A 286 -8.54 9.64 -22.07
CA GLN A 286 -7.17 10.09 -22.23
C GLN A 286 -7.04 11.52 -21.68
N LEU A 287 -6.13 11.74 -20.71
CA LEU A 287 -5.87 13.03 -20.08
C LEU A 287 -5.13 13.95 -21.06
N GLN A 288 -4.08 13.43 -21.66
CA GLN A 288 -3.19 14.10 -22.59
C GLN A 288 -2.95 13.26 -23.84
N ALA A 289 -3.27 13.79 -25.01
CA ALA A 289 -2.97 13.16 -26.29
C ALA A 289 -1.59 13.59 -26.80
N ASN A 290 -0.81 12.66 -27.35
CA ASN A 290 0.54 12.91 -27.85
C ASN A 290 1.43 13.66 -26.85
N ASP A 291 1.41 13.19 -25.60
CA ASP A 291 2.14 13.82 -24.49
C ASP A 291 3.62 14.02 -24.84
N ASP A 292 4.18 15.17 -24.45
CA ASP A 292 5.57 15.55 -24.67
C ASP A 292 6.30 15.93 -23.37
N ARG A 293 5.74 15.53 -22.21
CA ARG A 293 6.21 16.00 -20.89
C ARG A 293 6.26 14.92 -19.82
N ASP A 294 6.03 13.66 -20.17
CA ASP A 294 5.94 12.55 -19.21
C ASP A 294 4.77 12.75 -18.23
N TYR A 295 3.57 13.00 -18.76
CA TYR A 295 2.37 13.31 -17.96
C TYR A 295 1.53 12.08 -17.62
N ASP A 296 2.16 11.05 -17.05
CA ASP A 296 1.46 9.85 -16.58
C ASP A 296 0.12 10.14 -15.89
N LEU A 297 -0.89 9.32 -16.18
CA LEU A 297 -1.87 9.04 -15.14
C LEU A 297 -1.23 8.06 -14.15
N ALA A 298 -0.64 8.61 -13.09
CA ALA A 298 0.21 7.87 -12.17
C ALA A 298 -0.56 7.09 -11.08
N ALA A 299 -1.77 7.54 -10.74
CA ALA A 299 -2.59 7.00 -9.66
C ALA A 299 -3.83 6.28 -10.16
N ALA A 300 -4.29 5.28 -9.41
CA ALA A 300 -5.58 4.64 -9.67
C ALA A 300 -6.72 5.68 -9.72
N PRO A 301 -7.56 5.68 -10.75
CA PRO A 301 -8.77 6.50 -10.77
C PRO A 301 -9.65 6.16 -9.57
N MET A 302 -10.12 7.15 -8.83
CA MET A 302 -10.99 6.98 -7.67
C MET A 302 -12.46 7.07 -8.10
N LEU A 303 -13.30 6.14 -7.66
CA LEU A 303 -14.71 6.04 -8.03
C LEU A 303 -15.60 6.53 -6.90
N PHE A 304 -16.62 7.34 -7.25
CA PHE A 304 -17.54 7.86 -6.26
C PHE A 304 -18.92 8.12 -6.88
N ARG A 305 -19.91 8.33 -6.03
CA ARG A 305 -21.21 8.87 -6.40
C ARG A 305 -21.32 10.29 -5.92
N ASN A 306 -21.78 11.17 -6.82
CA ASN A 306 -22.04 12.56 -6.48
C ASN A 306 -23.40 12.70 -5.74
N ALA A 307 -23.76 13.92 -5.32
CA ALA A 307 -25.01 14.19 -4.59
C ALA A 307 -26.28 13.87 -5.41
N ARG A 308 -26.17 13.78 -6.74
CA ARG A 308 -27.27 13.35 -7.63
C ARG A 308 -27.30 11.85 -7.87
N HIS A 309 -26.45 11.09 -7.16
CA HIS A 309 -26.26 9.63 -7.32
C HIS A 309 -25.73 9.22 -8.71
N GLU A 310 -25.09 10.11 -9.44
CA GLU A 310 -24.41 9.82 -10.69
C GLU A 310 -23.06 9.14 -10.39
N ASP A 311 -22.72 8.10 -11.15
CA ASP A 311 -21.43 7.39 -11.01
C ASP A 311 -20.31 8.21 -11.67
N MET A 312 -19.32 8.57 -10.90
CA MET A 312 -18.23 9.46 -11.28
C MET A 312 -16.88 8.78 -11.12
N MET A 313 -15.90 9.26 -11.87
CA MET A 313 -14.49 8.92 -11.76
C MET A 313 -13.67 10.18 -11.51
N ALA A 314 -12.80 10.18 -10.52
CA ALA A 314 -11.79 11.21 -10.30
C ALA A 314 -10.41 10.66 -10.70
N ALA A 315 -9.81 11.20 -11.74
CA ALA A 315 -8.47 10.87 -12.21
C ALA A 315 -7.55 12.08 -12.00
N ALA A 316 -6.38 11.89 -11.43
CA ALA A 316 -5.41 12.94 -11.24
C ALA A 316 -4.01 12.44 -11.63
N GLY A 317 -3.30 13.19 -12.45
CA GLY A 317 -2.04 12.80 -13.05
C GLY A 317 -0.94 13.85 -12.93
N LYS A 318 0.18 13.58 -13.56
CA LYS A 318 1.33 14.49 -13.61
C LYS A 318 1.04 15.80 -14.36
N ASP A 319 -0.06 15.88 -15.10
CA ASP A 319 -0.54 17.14 -15.71
C ASP A 319 -0.99 18.19 -14.66
N GLY A 320 -1.03 17.81 -13.38
CA GLY A 320 -1.38 18.69 -12.27
C GLY A 320 -2.86 19.01 -12.15
N LEU A 321 -3.70 18.27 -12.85
CA LEU A 321 -5.15 18.45 -12.87
C LEU A 321 -5.88 17.29 -12.18
N LEU A 322 -6.93 17.61 -11.46
CA LEU A 322 -7.96 16.65 -11.07
C LEU A 322 -9.06 16.66 -12.12
N HIS A 323 -9.22 15.56 -12.85
CA HIS A 323 -10.27 15.35 -13.84
C HIS A 323 -11.44 14.61 -13.20
N ILE A 324 -12.62 15.22 -13.19
CA ILE A 324 -13.85 14.58 -12.74
C ILE A 324 -14.67 14.21 -13.97
N VAL A 325 -14.85 12.91 -14.19
CA VAL A 325 -15.45 12.32 -15.39
C VAL A 325 -16.75 11.61 -15.01
N ASP A 326 -17.77 11.84 -15.79
CA ASP A 326 -19.05 11.15 -15.71
C ASP A 326 -18.91 9.77 -16.40
N ARG A 327 -19.14 8.69 -15.65
CA ARG A 327 -18.94 7.31 -16.14
C ARG A 327 -19.98 6.84 -17.14
N ALA A 328 -21.17 7.44 -17.14
CA ALA A 328 -22.23 7.07 -18.07
C ALA A 328 -22.05 7.72 -19.45
N SER A 329 -21.65 8.99 -19.48
CA SER A 329 -21.41 9.72 -20.72
C SER A 329 -19.97 9.69 -21.20
N HIS A 330 -19.02 9.27 -20.34
CA HIS A 330 -17.57 9.31 -20.53
C HIS A 330 -17.02 10.73 -20.75
N GLN A 331 -17.77 11.76 -20.34
CA GLN A 331 -17.40 13.16 -20.53
C GLN A 331 -16.81 13.74 -19.24
N VAL A 332 -15.76 14.57 -19.41
CA VAL A 332 -15.22 15.34 -18.28
C VAL A 332 -16.22 16.41 -17.86
N ARG A 333 -16.51 16.48 -16.57
CA ARG A 333 -17.35 17.52 -15.96
C ARG A 333 -16.52 18.71 -15.51
N PHE A 334 -15.37 18.43 -14.89
CA PHE A 334 -14.47 19.44 -14.33
C PHE A 334 -13.02 19.04 -14.53
N LYS A 335 -12.17 20.05 -14.74
CA LYS A 335 -10.69 19.95 -14.64
C LYS A 335 -10.24 20.99 -13.64
N VAL A 336 -9.65 20.57 -12.54
CA VAL A 336 -9.30 21.44 -11.41
C VAL A 336 -7.80 21.43 -11.20
N PRO A 337 -7.09 22.57 -11.32
CA PRO A 337 -5.67 22.64 -11.00
C PRO A 337 -5.41 22.38 -9.52
N VAL A 338 -4.60 21.38 -9.21
CA VAL A 338 -4.22 20.99 -7.83
C VAL A 338 -2.79 21.35 -7.47
N THR A 339 -2.01 21.79 -8.45
CA THR A 339 -0.65 22.34 -8.30
C THR A 339 -0.46 23.50 -9.28
N THR A 340 0.75 24.00 -9.46
CA THR A 340 1.07 25.01 -10.48
C THR A 340 1.03 24.36 -11.86
N VAL A 341 0.20 24.91 -12.76
CA VAL A 341 0.00 24.41 -14.13
C VAL A 341 0.24 25.54 -15.12
N ASP A 342 0.99 25.27 -16.18
CA ASP A 342 1.18 26.20 -17.29
C ASP A 342 -0.19 26.53 -17.92
N PRO A 343 -0.54 27.80 -18.09
CA PRO A 343 -1.85 28.19 -18.62
C PRO A 343 -2.01 27.85 -20.12
N VAL A 344 -0.89 27.66 -20.83
CA VAL A 344 -0.85 27.34 -22.26
C VAL A 344 0.19 26.29 -22.51
N HIS A 345 -0.23 25.21 -23.16
CA HIS A 345 0.70 24.18 -23.62
C HIS A 345 1.57 24.74 -24.76
N ARG A 346 2.89 24.74 -24.56
CA ARG A 346 3.88 25.07 -25.58
C ARG A 346 4.57 23.79 -26.03
N PRO A 347 4.58 23.44 -27.30
CA PRO A 347 5.21 22.21 -27.79
C PRO A 347 6.68 22.11 -27.40
N MET A 348 7.12 20.90 -27.04
CA MET A 348 8.52 20.61 -26.75
C MET A 348 9.39 20.77 -28.02
N THR A 349 10.57 21.35 -27.87
CA THR A 349 11.55 21.54 -28.96
C THR A 349 12.95 21.23 -28.47
N GLU A 350 13.94 21.34 -29.34
CA GLU A 350 15.37 21.24 -28.96
C GLU A 350 15.86 22.43 -28.12
N GLN A 351 15.07 23.51 -28.02
CA GLN A 351 15.37 24.60 -27.12
C GLN A 351 14.82 24.30 -25.72
N PRO A 352 15.57 24.66 -24.66
CA PRO A 352 15.08 24.47 -23.29
C PRO A 352 13.73 25.18 -23.05
N LEU A 353 12.78 24.44 -22.51
CA LEU A 353 11.45 24.92 -22.15
C LEU A 353 11.16 24.61 -20.69
N ARG A 354 10.87 25.63 -19.89
CA ARG A 354 10.34 25.43 -18.54
C ARG A 354 8.87 25.01 -18.63
N ALA A 355 8.54 23.86 -18.04
CA ALA A 355 7.19 23.29 -17.98
C ALA A 355 6.73 23.16 -16.51
N CYS A 356 5.47 23.50 -16.27
CA CYS A 356 4.80 23.35 -14.98
C CYS A 356 3.47 22.58 -15.16
N PRO A 357 3.28 21.45 -14.47
CA PRO A 357 4.31 20.70 -13.74
C PRO A 357 5.39 20.17 -14.68
N GLY A 358 6.55 19.79 -14.10
CA GLY A 358 7.54 18.96 -14.81
C GLY A 358 7.27 17.46 -14.60
N PRO A 359 8.07 16.56 -15.20
CA PRO A 359 7.92 15.11 -15.11
C PRO A 359 7.84 14.51 -13.69
N ALA A 360 8.43 15.18 -12.70
CA ALA A 360 8.36 14.77 -11.30
C ALA A 360 7.36 15.60 -10.48
N GLY A 361 6.54 16.43 -11.13
CA GLY A 361 5.48 17.22 -10.50
C GLY A 361 4.08 16.61 -10.72
N GLY A 362 3.05 17.35 -10.29
CA GLY A 362 1.67 16.90 -10.42
C GLY A 362 1.24 15.89 -9.36
N VAL A 363 0.34 15.00 -9.72
CA VAL A 363 -0.17 13.97 -8.82
C VAL A 363 0.47 12.64 -9.16
N LEU A 364 1.15 12.04 -8.16
CA LEU A 364 1.85 10.78 -8.30
C LEU A 364 0.98 9.60 -7.80
N TRP A 365 1.58 8.48 -7.45
CA TRP A 365 0.94 7.15 -7.27
C TRP A 365 -0.09 7.03 -6.15
N ASN A 366 -0.15 7.95 -5.17
CA ASN A 366 -1.10 7.87 -4.07
C ASN A 366 -2.50 8.40 -4.43
N GLY A 367 -2.59 9.33 -5.37
CA GLY A 367 -3.83 9.79 -5.97
C GLY A 367 -4.85 10.47 -5.06
N PRO A 368 -6.06 10.71 -5.57
CA PRO A 368 -7.14 11.37 -4.83
C PRO A 368 -7.77 10.45 -3.76
N ALA A 369 -8.40 11.09 -2.76
CA ALA A 369 -9.22 10.44 -1.75
C ALA A 369 -10.57 11.16 -1.61
N PHE A 370 -11.62 10.45 -1.20
CA PHE A 370 -12.98 11.00 -1.15
C PHE A 370 -13.62 10.86 0.23
N ASP A 371 -14.13 11.96 0.76
CA ASP A 371 -15.01 11.98 1.93
C ASP A 371 -16.48 12.01 1.49
N PRO A 372 -17.22 10.89 1.57
CA PRO A 372 -18.61 10.82 1.12
C PRO A 372 -19.57 11.62 2.01
N ARG A 373 -19.19 11.91 3.26
CA ARG A 373 -20.02 12.67 4.20
C ARG A 373 -19.99 14.16 3.91
N ARG A 374 -18.87 14.63 3.33
CA ARG A 374 -18.65 16.05 2.97
C ARG A 374 -18.69 16.30 1.48
N MET A 375 -18.84 15.25 0.66
CA MET A 375 -18.75 15.36 -0.80
C MET A 375 -17.47 16.11 -1.20
N THR A 376 -16.32 15.71 -0.63
CA THR A 376 -15.05 16.40 -0.82
C THR A 376 -13.99 15.41 -1.32
N ILE A 377 -13.31 15.80 -2.39
CA ILE A 377 -12.14 15.11 -2.91
C ILE A 377 -10.88 15.81 -2.39
N PHE A 378 -9.95 15.06 -1.80
CA PHE A 378 -8.67 15.56 -1.35
C PHE A 378 -7.56 15.03 -2.25
N VAL A 379 -6.66 15.92 -2.65
CA VAL A 379 -5.55 15.58 -3.56
C VAL A 379 -4.26 16.16 -3.01
N GLY A 380 -3.28 15.29 -2.74
CA GLY A 380 -1.89 15.67 -2.52
C GLY A 380 -1.17 15.80 -3.87
N ALA A 381 -0.35 16.81 -4.04
CA ALA A 381 0.36 17.06 -5.28
C ALA A 381 1.76 17.63 -5.02
N ASP A 382 2.66 17.36 -5.97
CA ASP A 382 4.00 17.90 -6.02
C ASP A 382 4.00 19.17 -6.90
N ASP A 383 4.48 20.27 -6.36
CA ASP A 383 4.64 21.52 -7.08
C ASP A 383 6.10 21.69 -7.50
N LEU A 384 6.41 21.13 -8.65
CA LEU A 384 7.74 21.18 -9.23
C LEU A 384 7.68 21.47 -10.72
N CYS A 385 8.19 22.64 -11.11
CA CYS A 385 8.43 22.96 -12.51
C CYS A 385 9.84 22.50 -12.90
N MET A 386 10.02 22.03 -14.14
CA MET A 386 11.30 21.55 -14.64
C MET A 386 11.59 22.12 -16.02
N THR A 387 12.86 22.28 -16.34
CA THR A 387 13.26 22.70 -17.69
C THR A 387 13.64 21.48 -18.51
N LEU A 388 13.01 21.32 -19.64
CA LEU A 388 13.09 20.17 -20.52
C LEU A 388 13.54 20.59 -21.91
N LYS A 389 14.10 19.68 -22.67
CA LYS A 389 14.33 19.83 -24.11
C LYS A 389 14.22 18.49 -24.83
N SER A 390 13.68 18.51 -26.03
CA SER A 390 13.61 17.36 -26.95
C SER A 390 14.95 17.15 -27.67
N THR A 391 15.08 16.03 -28.38
CA THR A 391 16.11 15.79 -29.40
C THR A 391 15.47 15.79 -30.78
N SER A 392 16.28 16.02 -31.83
CA SER A 392 15.80 15.98 -33.24
C SER A 392 15.39 14.58 -33.70
N ALA A 393 15.96 13.53 -33.12
CA ALA A 393 15.63 12.14 -33.39
C ALA A 393 16.06 11.23 -32.24
N SER A 394 15.26 10.22 -31.97
CA SER A 394 15.52 9.23 -30.92
C SER A 394 15.80 7.86 -31.51
N ALA A 395 16.71 7.11 -30.86
CA ALA A 395 16.96 5.72 -31.18
C ALA A 395 16.64 4.86 -29.96
N TYR A 396 15.96 3.75 -30.17
CA TYR A 396 15.67 2.80 -29.10
C TYR A 396 16.94 2.18 -28.53
N VAL A 397 17.10 2.26 -27.23
CA VAL A 397 18.20 1.64 -26.48
C VAL A 397 17.59 0.61 -25.52
N PRO A 398 17.80 -0.69 -25.75
CA PRO A 398 17.29 -1.72 -24.86
C PRO A 398 17.75 -1.50 -23.41
N ARG A 399 16.80 -1.50 -22.46
CA ARG A 399 17.03 -1.19 -21.02
C ARG A 399 17.66 0.18 -20.76
N GLY A 400 17.80 1.04 -21.74
CA GLY A 400 18.16 2.44 -21.55
C GLY A 400 16.94 3.28 -21.25
N LEU A 401 17.15 4.46 -20.68
CA LEU A 401 16.08 5.46 -20.54
C LEU A 401 15.86 6.12 -21.90
N ASN A 402 14.75 5.81 -22.55
CA ASN A 402 14.43 6.28 -23.90
C ASN A 402 13.63 7.60 -23.83
N LEU A 403 14.16 8.59 -23.14
CA LEU A 403 13.45 9.86 -22.88
C LEU A 403 13.20 10.70 -24.14
N GLY A 404 13.98 10.53 -25.19
CA GLY A 404 13.86 11.38 -26.40
C GLY A 404 14.22 12.84 -26.14
N GLY A 405 14.98 13.10 -25.11
CA GLY A 405 15.36 14.42 -24.67
C GLY A 405 16.12 14.40 -23.35
N SER A 406 16.12 15.53 -22.65
CA SER A 406 16.77 15.63 -21.33
C SER A 406 16.09 16.64 -20.43
N VAL A 407 16.23 16.40 -19.13
CA VAL A 407 15.96 17.39 -18.08
C VAL A 407 17.19 18.29 -17.95
N VAL A 408 16.98 19.60 -18.00
CA VAL A 408 18.03 20.60 -17.82
C VAL A 408 18.00 21.04 -16.36
N PRO A 409 19.13 21.00 -15.63
CA PRO A 409 19.19 21.50 -14.26
C PRO A 409 18.66 22.93 -14.16
N GLY A 410 17.75 23.17 -13.22
CA GLY A 410 17.10 24.46 -12.96
C GLY A 410 17.27 24.91 -11.50
N LYS A 411 16.65 26.04 -11.18
CA LYS A 411 16.62 26.59 -9.82
C LYS A 411 15.30 26.34 -9.10
N ASP A 412 14.37 25.64 -9.75
CA ASP A 412 13.05 25.38 -9.17
C ASP A 412 13.21 24.47 -7.94
N VAL A 413 12.58 24.88 -6.85
CA VAL A 413 12.54 24.13 -5.59
C VAL A 413 11.21 23.41 -5.53
N ALA A 414 11.24 22.12 -5.22
CA ALA A 414 10.03 21.33 -5.08
C ALA A 414 9.28 21.73 -3.80
N SER A 415 8.00 21.99 -3.93
CA SER A 415 7.04 22.19 -2.84
C SER A 415 5.80 21.33 -3.08
N GLY A 416 4.75 21.47 -2.30
CA GLY A 416 3.56 20.65 -2.48
C GLY A 416 2.26 21.34 -2.12
N TRP A 417 1.16 20.73 -2.54
CA TRP A 417 -0.17 21.17 -2.20
C TRP A 417 -1.02 20.02 -1.66
N LEU A 418 -1.85 20.33 -0.66
CA LEU A 418 -3.02 19.52 -0.34
C LEU A 418 -4.25 20.36 -0.71
N THR A 419 -5.05 19.88 -1.66
CA THR A 419 -6.21 20.58 -2.19
C THR A 419 -7.49 19.83 -1.85
N ALA A 420 -8.49 20.50 -1.30
CA ALA A 420 -9.84 19.99 -1.10
C ALA A 420 -10.77 20.58 -2.16
N VAL A 421 -11.44 19.71 -2.90
CA VAL A 421 -12.31 20.04 -4.02
C VAL A 421 -13.73 19.55 -3.74
N ASP A 422 -14.71 20.39 -3.98
CA ASP A 422 -16.11 20.01 -3.96
C ASP A 422 -16.40 19.03 -5.09
N ALA A 423 -16.89 17.84 -4.76
CA ALA A 423 -17.07 16.74 -5.72
C ALA A 423 -18.21 17.00 -6.73
N ASP A 424 -19.18 17.82 -6.38
CA ASP A 424 -20.35 18.13 -7.22
C ASP A 424 -20.12 19.31 -8.17
N THR A 425 -19.30 20.28 -7.75
CA THR A 425 -19.12 21.55 -8.47
C THR A 425 -17.73 21.75 -9.04
N GLY A 426 -16.73 20.97 -8.60
CA GLY A 426 -15.33 21.15 -8.96
C GLY A 426 -14.68 22.40 -8.33
N GLN A 427 -15.36 23.09 -7.41
CA GLN A 427 -14.80 24.25 -6.75
C GLN A 427 -13.79 23.85 -5.68
N VAL A 428 -12.66 24.57 -5.62
CA VAL A 428 -11.69 24.41 -4.54
C VAL A 428 -12.29 24.99 -3.26
N ARG A 429 -12.45 24.14 -2.23
CA ARG A 429 -12.93 24.55 -0.90
C ARG A 429 -11.83 25.19 -0.08
N TRP A 430 -10.63 24.58 -0.12
CA TRP A 430 -9.42 25.09 0.51
C TRP A 430 -8.17 24.45 -0.13
N LYS A 431 -7.03 25.11 0.02
CA LYS A 431 -5.70 24.60 -0.33
C LYS A 431 -4.72 24.89 0.80
N TYR A 432 -3.81 23.97 1.02
CA TYR A 432 -2.66 24.14 1.91
C TYR A 432 -1.39 23.98 1.09
N HIS A 433 -0.48 24.97 1.20
CA HIS A 433 0.85 24.90 0.59
C HIS A 433 1.85 24.33 1.60
N ALA A 434 2.53 23.26 1.23
CA ALA A 434 3.61 22.64 1.99
C ALA A 434 4.97 23.04 1.39
N ASP A 435 5.97 23.19 2.25
CA ASP A 435 7.34 23.54 1.84
C ASP A 435 8.03 22.41 1.05
N THR A 436 7.49 21.21 1.10
CA THR A 436 7.99 20.03 0.37
C THR A 436 6.81 19.28 -0.29
N PRO A 437 7.06 18.46 -1.33
CA PRO A 437 6.04 17.69 -2.04
C PRO A 437 5.12 16.88 -1.12
N VAL A 438 3.80 16.93 -1.34
CA VAL A 438 2.80 16.14 -0.61
C VAL A 438 2.59 14.81 -1.32
N LEU A 439 3.48 13.87 -1.07
CA LEU A 439 3.61 12.61 -1.78
C LEU A 439 2.97 11.42 -1.06
N GLY A 440 2.83 11.51 0.27
CA GLY A 440 2.19 10.48 1.09
C GLY A 440 0.70 10.30 0.80
N GLY A 441 0.17 9.13 1.11
CA GLY A 441 -1.25 8.84 0.91
C GLY A 441 -2.16 9.78 1.70
N VAL A 442 -3.18 10.31 1.02
CA VAL A 442 -4.20 11.16 1.63
C VAL A 442 -5.34 10.30 2.17
N THR A 443 -5.73 10.51 3.44
CA THR A 443 -6.72 9.65 4.12
C THR A 443 -7.71 10.48 4.92
N PRO A 444 -8.91 10.77 4.38
CA PRO A 444 -10.00 11.37 5.12
C PRO A 444 -10.68 10.35 6.05
N THR A 445 -11.19 10.83 7.20
CA THR A 445 -11.87 9.98 8.19
C THR A 445 -13.20 10.56 8.66
N ALA A 446 -14.05 9.70 9.23
CA ALA A 446 -15.31 10.12 9.85
C ALA A 446 -15.11 11.06 11.07
N GLY A 447 -13.91 11.08 11.67
CA GLY A 447 -13.53 12.04 12.71
C GLY A 447 -13.38 13.48 12.23
N GLY A 448 -13.61 13.72 10.94
CA GLY A 448 -13.54 15.07 10.34
C GLY A 448 -12.11 15.56 10.14
N ILE A 449 -11.16 14.65 10.06
CA ILE A 449 -9.76 14.95 9.77
C ILE A 449 -9.35 14.36 8.43
N VAL A 450 -8.30 14.92 7.83
CA VAL A 450 -7.58 14.33 6.71
C VAL A 450 -6.10 14.23 7.07
N LEU A 451 -5.57 13.01 6.90
CA LEU A 451 -4.15 12.73 7.08
C LEU A 451 -3.44 12.84 5.73
N ALA A 452 -2.24 13.39 5.74
CA ALA A 452 -1.34 13.48 4.59
C ALA A 452 0.11 13.34 5.06
N GLY A 453 1.03 13.15 4.13
CA GLY A 453 2.46 13.09 4.43
C GLY A 453 3.26 13.78 3.34
N ASP A 454 4.34 14.40 3.74
CA ASP A 454 5.20 15.11 2.81
C ASP A 454 6.58 14.45 2.64
N ASN A 455 7.27 14.91 1.63
CA ASN A 455 8.60 14.43 1.27
C ASN A 455 9.71 14.98 2.20
N GLY A 456 9.41 16.02 2.99
CA GLY A 456 10.25 16.52 4.07
C GLY A 456 10.28 15.59 5.28
N GLY A 457 9.28 14.72 5.39
CA GLY A 457 9.20 13.71 6.43
C GLY A 457 8.18 14.01 7.51
N ASP A 458 7.23 14.89 7.26
CA ASP A 458 6.19 15.25 8.22
C ASP A 458 4.87 14.49 7.98
N LEU A 459 4.34 13.89 9.02
CA LEU A 459 2.93 13.54 9.09
C LEU A 459 2.12 14.81 9.34
N LEU A 460 1.18 15.09 8.44
CA LEU A 460 0.30 16.25 8.48
C LEU A 460 -1.13 15.81 8.74
N ILE A 461 -1.82 16.45 9.68
CA ILE A 461 -3.25 16.20 9.96
C ILE A 461 -4.00 17.52 9.94
N PHE A 462 -5.08 17.56 9.17
CA PHE A 462 -5.90 18.75 8.97
C PHE A 462 -7.34 18.52 9.42
N ASP A 463 -8.00 19.58 9.82
CA ASP A 463 -9.46 19.66 9.83
C ASP A 463 -9.95 19.58 8.37
N SER A 464 -10.68 18.52 8.03
CA SER A 464 -11.10 18.25 6.65
C SER A 464 -12.08 19.28 6.08
N GLY A 465 -12.82 19.99 6.96
CA GLY A 465 -13.76 21.03 6.55
C GLY A 465 -13.12 22.38 6.24
N THR A 466 -12.08 22.74 7.00
CA THR A 466 -11.49 24.10 6.97
C THR A 466 -10.07 24.16 6.40
N GLY A 467 -9.37 23.03 6.30
CA GLY A 467 -7.96 22.99 5.92
C GLY A 467 -6.99 23.47 7.02
N ARG A 468 -7.48 23.70 8.24
CA ARG A 468 -6.64 24.10 9.37
C ARG A 468 -5.74 22.94 9.77
N LEU A 469 -4.43 23.18 9.81
CA LEU A 469 -3.43 22.22 10.29
C LEU A 469 -3.62 21.98 11.78
N LEU A 470 -3.81 20.71 12.17
CA LEU A 470 -4.01 20.25 13.54
C LEU A 470 -2.74 19.67 14.13
N LEU A 471 -1.97 18.95 13.30
CA LEU A 471 -0.71 18.31 13.68
C LEU A 471 0.26 18.34 12.51
N GLN A 472 1.50 18.74 12.79
CA GLN A 472 2.67 18.51 11.95
C GLN A 472 3.72 17.80 12.81
N ARG A 473 4.16 16.62 12.39
CA ARG A 473 5.07 15.80 13.19
C ARG A 473 6.10 15.10 12.33
N PRO A 474 7.40 15.34 12.61
CA PRO A 474 8.48 14.62 11.95
C PRO A 474 8.37 13.11 12.17
N SER A 475 8.48 12.36 11.08
CA SER A 475 8.41 10.90 11.06
C SER A 475 9.78 10.21 10.98
N GLY A 476 10.85 10.97 10.78
CA GLY A 476 12.21 10.46 10.65
C GLY A 476 12.63 10.10 9.23
N GLY A 477 11.84 10.44 8.23
CA GLY A 477 12.14 10.26 6.80
C GLY A 477 10.94 10.59 5.93
N ALA A 478 11.13 10.69 4.61
CA ALA A 478 10.07 11.03 3.68
C ALA A 478 8.84 10.11 3.78
N LEU A 479 7.65 10.66 3.67
CA LEU A 479 6.40 9.90 3.57
C LEU A 479 5.95 9.85 2.11
N ALA A 480 6.14 8.69 1.50
CA ALA A 480 5.79 8.45 0.10
C ALA A 480 4.85 7.25 -0.08
N GLY A 481 4.63 6.47 0.96
CA GLY A 481 3.69 5.35 1.00
C GLY A 481 2.31 5.74 1.49
N GLY A 482 1.45 4.75 1.64
CA GLY A 482 0.10 4.93 2.19
C GLY A 482 0.12 5.33 3.66
N ILE A 483 -0.81 6.19 4.04
CA ILE A 483 -1.15 6.48 5.44
C ILE A 483 -2.50 5.84 5.69
N VAL A 484 -2.56 4.92 6.65
CA VAL A 484 -3.74 4.08 6.88
C VAL A 484 -4.23 4.24 8.31
N THR A 485 -5.52 3.99 8.56
CA THR A 485 -6.06 3.95 9.90
C THR A 485 -6.96 2.73 10.08
N TYR A 486 -6.85 2.11 11.24
CA TYR A 486 -7.55 0.88 11.60
C TYR A 486 -7.91 0.89 13.09
N ALA A 487 -8.76 -0.04 13.52
CA ALA A 487 -9.11 -0.17 14.94
C ALA A 487 -8.84 -1.58 15.44
N ARG A 488 -8.30 -1.68 16.65
CA ARG A 488 -8.13 -2.93 17.41
C ARG A 488 -8.55 -2.73 18.86
N GLU A 489 -9.34 -3.65 19.39
CA GLU A 489 -9.82 -3.62 20.78
C GLU A 489 -10.49 -2.28 21.15
N GLY A 490 -11.25 -1.70 20.22
CA GLY A 490 -11.94 -0.42 20.42
C GLY A 490 -11.05 0.82 20.38
N LYS A 491 -9.77 0.69 20.03
CA LYS A 491 -8.81 1.79 19.89
C LYS A 491 -8.43 1.99 18.44
N GLN A 492 -8.40 3.25 18.00
CA GLN A 492 -7.97 3.63 16.65
C GLN A 492 -6.47 3.86 16.59
N TYR A 493 -5.87 3.37 15.53
CA TYR A 493 -4.45 3.53 15.20
C TYR A 493 -4.30 4.18 13.82
N VAL A 494 -3.17 4.86 13.64
CA VAL A 494 -2.68 5.34 12.34
C VAL A 494 -1.35 4.67 12.06
N ALA A 495 -1.19 4.05 10.89
CA ALA A 495 0.09 3.49 10.48
C ALA A 495 0.51 4.06 9.13
N PHE A 496 1.81 4.23 8.94
CA PHE A 496 2.41 4.72 7.70
C PHE A 496 3.85 4.23 7.55
N THR A 497 4.37 4.36 6.35
CA THR A 497 5.78 4.10 6.05
C THR A 497 6.55 5.41 5.99
N SER A 498 7.74 5.43 6.60
CA SER A 498 8.66 6.55 6.66
C SER A 498 10.05 6.09 6.24
N GLY A 499 10.75 6.85 5.40
CA GLY A 499 12.09 6.48 4.91
C GLY A 499 12.46 7.22 3.63
N ASN A 500 13.21 6.56 2.75
CA ASN A 500 13.53 7.10 1.43
C ASN A 500 12.38 6.92 0.44
N VAL A 501 12.27 7.83 -0.51
CA VAL A 501 11.29 7.74 -1.60
C VAL A 501 11.79 6.81 -2.70
N SER A 502 12.81 7.20 -3.41
CA SER A 502 13.47 6.37 -4.43
C SER A 502 14.84 6.94 -4.76
N PRO A 503 15.71 6.19 -5.48
CA PRO A 503 16.99 6.70 -5.95
C PRO A 503 16.88 7.93 -6.87
N ALA A 504 15.74 8.10 -7.53
CA ALA A 504 15.46 9.20 -8.45
C ALA A 504 14.66 10.34 -7.81
N SER A 505 14.35 10.29 -6.51
CA SER A 505 13.41 11.21 -5.87
C SER A 505 14.10 12.18 -4.93
N PHE A 506 13.48 13.33 -4.83
CA PHE A 506 13.81 14.43 -3.94
C PHE A 506 13.14 14.19 -2.59
N GLY A 507 13.86 14.10 -1.51
CA GLY A 507 13.23 13.97 -0.19
C GLY A 507 14.21 13.73 0.92
N SER A 508 13.74 13.83 2.15
CA SER A 508 14.54 13.54 3.32
C SER A 508 14.94 12.06 3.33
N VAL A 509 16.20 11.83 3.66
CA VAL A 509 16.74 10.48 3.83
C VAL A 509 16.40 10.02 5.24
N GLY A 510 15.80 8.82 5.37
CA GLY A 510 15.51 8.22 6.66
C GLY A 510 15.64 6.70 6.60
N ARG A 511 15.77 6.07 7.76
CA ARG A 511 15.77 4.61 7.83
C ARG A 511 14.36 4.07 7.50
N PRO A 512 14.21 3.23 6.47
CA PRO A 512 12.92 2.67 6.11
C PRO A 512 12.22 1.97 7.29
N SER A 513 11.09 2.51 7.71
CA SER A 513 10.39 2.06 8.92
C SER A 513 8.86 2.10 8.74
N VAL A 514 8.16 1.21 9.41
CA VAL A 514 6.73 1.33 9.69
C VAL A 514 6.56 2.04 11.01
N VAL A 515 5.73 3.08 11.04
CA VAL A 515 5.40 3.85 12.23
C VAL A 515 3.94 3.65 12.56
N VAL A 516 3.63 3.35 13.82
CA VAL A 516 2.26 3.22 14.34
C VAL A 516 2.03 4.28 15.39
N MET A 517 0.92 4.99 15.29
CA MET A 517 0.50 6.03 16.20
C MET A 517 -0.91 5.78 16.75
N SER A 518 -1.21 6.30 17.92
CA SER A 518 -2.56 6.31 18.50
C SER A 518 -2.73 7.48 19.46
N LEU A 519 -3.96 7.73 19.87
CA LEU A 519 -4.19 8.62 21.02
C LEU A 519 -3.49 8.06 22.27
N PRO A 520 -2.96 8.93 23.16
CA PRO A 520 -2.44 8.47 24.44
C PRO A 520 -3.56 7.73 25.16
N GLY A 521 -3.30 6.50 25.58
CA GLY A 521 -4.21 5.77 26.44
C GLY A 521 -4.44 6.59 27.71
N LYS A 522 -5.65 6.53 28.32
CA LYS A 522 -5.75 6.82 29.76
C LYS A 522 -4.62 6.02 30.41
N PRO A 523 -3.90 6.56 31.42
CA PRO A 523 -2.91 5.79 32.12
C PRO A 523 -3.58 4.48 32.55
N GLN A 524 -3.43 3.42 31.78
CA GLN A 524 -3.68 2.09 32.28
C GLN A 524 -2.72 1.99 33.46
N PRO A 525 -3.17 1.65 34.67
CA PRO A 525 -2.25 1.32 35.73
C PRO A 525 -1.30 0.32 35.06
N SER A 526 -0.03 0.68 35.01
CA SER A 526 1.00 -0.09 34.32
C SER A 526 0.79 -1.55 34.70
N THR A 527 0.34 -2.37 33.76
CA THR A 527 0.38 -3.83 33.88
C THR A 527 1.84 -4.30 33.80
N SER A 528 2.75 -3.47 34.27
CA SER A 528 4.13 -3.80 34.56
C SER A 528 4.27 -4.79 35.72
N ALA A 529 3.15 -5.33 36.21
CA ALA A 529 3.09 -6.32 37.27
C ALA A 529 2.22 -7.55 36.94
N ALA A 530 2.01 -7.92 35.67
CA ALA A 530 1.71 -9.31 35.41
C ALA A 530 3.00 -10.09 35.75
N GLY A 531 2.98 -10.82 36.84
CA GLY A 531 4.06 -11.69 37.24
C GLY A 531 4.43 -12.67 36.13
N PRO A 532 5.55 -13.40 36.29
CA PRO A 532 5.96 -14.41 35.31
C PRO A 532 4.80 -15.37 35.01
N ASP A 533 4.57 -15.67 33.74
CA ASP A 533 3.45 -16.49 33.27
C ASP A 533 3.98 -17.73 32.54
N ALA A 534 3.76 -18.90 33.14
CA ALA A 534 4.25 -20.17 32.61
C ALA A 534 3.57 -20.56 31.27
N ALA A 535 2.30 -20.18 31.05
CA ALA A 535 1.61 -20.53 29.80
C ALA A 535 2.19 -19.71 28.62
N ARG A 536 2.46 -18.41 28.81
CA ARG A 536 3.19 -17.60 27.82
C ARG A 536 4.62 -18.12 27.64
N GLY A 537 5.27 -18.51 28.74
CA GLY A 537 6.62 -19.10 28.74
C GLY A 537 6.70 -20.39 27.92
N ALA A 538 5.67 -21.24 27.96
CA ALA A 538 5.58 -22.44 27.13
C ALA A 538 5.56 -22.09 25.63
N ALA A 539 4.81 -21.07 25.24
CA ALA A 539 4.77 -20.61 23.85
C ALA A 539 6.14 -20.06 23.39
N VAL A 540 6.79 -19.24 24.21
CA VAL A 540 8.14 -18.71 23.91
C VAL A 540 9.18 -19.84 23.84
N TYR A 541 9.12 -20.82 24.76
CA TYR A 541 9.99 -21.99 24.75
C TYR A 541 9.84 -22.79 23.44
N THR A 542 8.60 -23.05 23.04
CA THR A 542 8.30 -23.80 21.81
C THR A 542 8.88 -23.11 20.57
N GLN A 543 8.78 -21.77 20.50
CA GLN A 543 9.27 -21.00 19.36
C GLN A 543 10.78 -20.83 19.34
N ALA A 544 11.41 -20.56 20.49
CA ALA A 544 12.78 -20.08 20.55
C ALA A 544 13.79 -21.11 21.08
N CYS A 545 13.35 -22.11 21.85
CA CYS A 545 14.23 -23.02 22.60
C CYS A 545 14.12 -24.48 22.17
N SER A 546 12.89 -24.94 21.84
CA SER A 546 12.60 -26.36 21.58
C SER A 546 13.33 -26.92 20.37
N GLY A 547 13.67 -26.07 19.40
CA GLY A 547 14.44 -26.46 18.20
C GLY A 547 15.79 -27.12 18.55
N CYS A 548 16.49 -26.56 19.54
CA CYS A 548 17.76 -27.10 20.03
C CYS A 548 17.58 -28.03 21.22
N HIS A 549 16.76 -27.66 22.21
CA HIS A 549 16.65 -28.38 23.48
C HIS A 549 15.63 -29.53 23.47
N GLY A 550 14.79 -29.65 22.44
CA GLY A 550 13.69 -30.60 22.39
C GLY A 550 12.45 -30.11 23.14
N PRO A 551 11.27 -30.73 22.90
CA PRO A 551 10.03 -30.31 23.53
C PRO A 551 10.02 -30.48 25.07
N ASP A 552 10.86 -31.39 25.60
CA ASP A 552 11.01 -31.73 27.01
C ASP A 552 12.35 -31.24 27.63
N GLY A 553 13.17 -30.50 26.85
CA GLY A 553 14.46 -29.99 27.32
C GLY A 553 15.62 -30.97 27.39
N SER A 554 15.43 -32.20 26.95
CA SER A 554 16.41 -33.29 27.12
C SER A 554 17.38 -33.50 25.94
N ARG A 555 17.17 -32.83 24.81
CA ARG A 555 17.89 -33.12 23.55
C ARG A 555 19.38 -32.80 23.58
N VAL A 556 19.85 -31.88 24.40
CA VAL A 556 21.25 -31.52 24.49
C VAL A 556 21.94 -32.38 25.53
N ALA A 557 22.82 -33.29 25.09
CA ALA A 557 23.54 -34.20 25.97
C ALA A 557 24.32 -33.47 27.08
N GLY A 558 24.12 -33.85 28.31
CA GLY A 558 24.72 -33.23 29.50
C GLY A 558 24.16 -31.86 29.91
N LYS A 559 23.07 -31.41 29.28
CA LYS A 559 22.38 -30.15 29.58
C LYS A 559 20.87 -30.33 29.58
N ASP A 560 20.38 -31.27 30.36
CA ASP A 560 18.96 -31.48 30.61
C ASP A 560 18.39 -30.23 31.31
N LEU A 561 17.49 -29.50 30.63
CA LEU A 561 16.93 -28.27 31.17
C LEU A 561 16.03 -28.52 32.40
N LYS A 562 15.44 -29.70 32.50
CA LYS A 562 14.65 -30.09 33.68
C LYS A 562 15.55 -30.21 34.91
N ALA A 563 16.68 -30.90 34.77
CA ALA A 563 17.66 -31.00 35.84
C ALA A 563 18.30 -29.66 36.21
N LEU A 564 18.57 -28.81 35.20
CA LEU A 564 19.16 -27.49 35.40
C LEU A 564 18.16 -26.55 36.10
N SER A 565 16.88 -26.58 35.73
CA SER A 565 15.85 -25.72 36.33
C SER A 565 15.57 -26.12 37.80
N ALA A 566 15.79 -27.37 38.17
CA ALA A 566 15.73 -27.83 39.56
C ALA A 566 16.91 -27.37 40.42
N GLN A 567 18.07 -27.11 39.79
CA GLN A 567 19.32 -26.76 40.50
C GLN A 567 19.58 -25.25 40.57
N LEU A 568 19.07 -24.50 39.60
CA LEU A 568 19.32 -23.06 39.51
C LEU A 568 18.14 -22.24 40.05
N SER A 569 18.43 -21.14 40.73
CA SER A 569 17.39 -20.17 41.07
C SER A 569 16.82 -19.53 39.81
N ALA A 570 15.58 -19.03 39.87
CA ALA A 570 14.93 -18.31 38.78
C ALA A 570 15.79 -17.15 38.22
N ASP A 571 16.47 -16.42 39.11
CA ASP A 571 17.36 -15.33 38.71
C ASP A 571 18.61 -15.83 38.00
N ALA A 572 19.20 -16.93 38.44
CA ALA A 572 20.36 -17.54 37.81
C ALA A 572 20.01 -18.08 36.41
N LEU A 573 18.85 -18.71 36.27
CA LEU A 573 18.34 -19.20 35.00
C LEU A 573 18.03 -18.03 34.04
N ALA A 574 17.40 -16.98 34.54
CA ALA A 574 17.17 -15.77 33.76
C ALA A 574 18.48 -15.11 33.30
N ALA A 575 19.49 -15.04 34.17
CA ALA A 575 20.80 -14.49 33.82
C ALA A 575 21.48 -15.32 32.73
N TYR A 576 21.38 -16.65 32.80
CA TYR A 576 21.94 -17.54 31.77
C TYR A 576 21.25 -17.39 30.41
N ILE A 577 19.91 -17.25 30.38
CA ILE A 577 19.15 -17.01 29.15
C ILE A 577 19.52 -15.66 28.52
N ARG A 578 19.77 -14.65 29.35
CA ARG A 578 20.19 -13.31 28.90
C ARG A 578 21.61 -13.30 28.31
N ALA A 579 22.52 -14.04 28.90
CA ALA A 579 23.92 -14.08 28.52
C ALA A 579 24.43 -15.53 28.46
N PRO A 580 23.97 -16.30 27.46
CA PRO A 580 24.33 -17.70 27.31
C PRO A 580 25.83 -17.87 27.05
N THR A 581 26.39 -18.97 27.55
CA THR A 581 27.79 -19.37 27.32
C THR A 581 27.86 -20.60 26.43
N GLY A 582 29.01 -20.79 25.78
CA GLY A 582 29.24 -21.94 24.92
C GLY A 582 28.56 -21.81 23.55
N GLN A 583 27.91 -22.87 23.07
CA GLN A 583 27.29 -22.92 21.74
C GLN A 583 25.82 -22.41 21.72
N MET A 584 25.24 -22.05 22.84
CA MET A 584 23.86 -21.52 22.88
C MET A 584 23.81 -20.11 22.25
N PRO A 585 23.00 -19.89 21.22
CA PRO A 585 22.88 -18.56 20.61
C PRO A 585 22.20 -17.56 21.55
N LYS A 586 22.51 -16.29 21.40
CA LYS A 586 21.79 -15.19 22.09
C LYS A 586 20.40 -15.01 21.46
N ILE A 587 19.39 -15.64 22.04
CA ILE A 587 18.00 -15.57 21.57
C ILE A 587 17.43 -14.15 21.74
N PHE A 588 17.83 -13.46 22.82
CA PHE A 588 17.40 -12.09 23.14
C PHE A 588 18.61 -11.15 23.07
N PRO A 589 18.91 -10.56 21.88
CA PRO A 589 20.09 -9.70 21.69
C PRO A 589 19.96 -8.36 22.46
N GLU A 590 21.11 -7.75 22.75
CA GLU A 590 21.17 -6.43 23.38
C GLU A 590 21.04 -5.30 22.35
N PRO A 591 20.38 -4.16 22.67
CA PRO A 591 19.63 -3.91 23.92
C PRO A 591 18.30 -4.63 23.91
N ARG A 592 17.96 -5.28 25.03
CA ARG A 592 16.70 -6.01 25.15
C ARG A 592 15.50 -5.07 25.29
N SER A 593 14.43 -5.39 24.60
CA SER A 593 13.13 -4.71 24.77
C SER A 593 12.47 -5.12 26.10
N ALA A 594 11.49 -4.34 26.55
CA ALA A 594 10.66 -4.72 27.71
C ALA A 594 9.92 -6.05 27.46
N GLN A 595 9.63 -6.40 26.21
CA GLN A 595 9.02 -7.67 25.82
C GLN A 595 10.02 -8.84 25.95
N ASP A 596 11.27 -8.63 25.56
CA ASP A 596 12.32 -9.66 25.71
C ASP A 596 12.54 -9.98 27.18
N GLU A 597 12.56 -8.96 28.04
CA GLU A 597 12.65 -9.14 29.48
C GLU A 597 11.42 -9.85 30.08
N ARG A 598 10.23 -9.66 29.54
CA ARG A 598 9.04 -10.45 29.89
C ARG A 598 9.19 -11.89 29.43
N ASN A 599 9.59 -12.10 28.16
CA ASN A 599 9.76 -13.42 27.58
C ASN A 599 10.78 -14.25 28.39
N VAL A 600 11.89 -13.65 28.81
CA VAL A 600 12.86 -14.32 29.69
C VAL A 600 12.22 -14.76 31.00
N ARG A 601 11.46 -13.88 31.69
CA ARG A 601 10.79 -14.23 32.93
C ARG A 601 9.73 -15.31 32.75
N ASP A 602 8.96 -15.24 31.67
CA ASP A 602 7.90 -16.20 31.36
C ASP A 602 8.48 -17.58 31.04
N VAL A 603 9.60 -17.67 30.26
CA VAL A 603 10.31 -18.93 30.00
C VAL A 603 10.86 -19.52 31.30
N VAL A 604 11.43 -18.70 32.16
CA VAL A 604 11.91 -19.17 33.49
C VAL A 604 10.76 -19.73 34.33
N ALA A 605 9.60 -19.06 34.34
CA ALA A 605 8.41 -19.56 35.01
C ALA A 605 7.93 -20.90 34.42
N TYR A 606 7.96 -21.06 33.12
CA TYR A 606 7.60 -22.31 32.44
C TYR A 606 8.58 -23.44 32.79
N LEU A 607 9.88 -23.21 32.69
CA LEU A 607 10.90 -24.20 33.07
C LEU A 607 10.75 -24.57 34.55
N GLY A 608 10.35 -23.67 35.42
CA GLY A 608 10.03 -23.93 36.82
C GLY A 608 8.84 -24.86 37.03
N THR A 609 7.98 -25.10 36.04
CA THR A 609 6.86 -26.08 36.13
C THR A 609 7.28 -27.51 35.82
N TRP A 610 8.54 -27.74 35.48
CA TRP A 610 9.04 -29.06 35.08
C TRP A 610 9.51 -29.94 36.24
N HIS A 611 9.31 -29.49 37.48
CA HIS A 611 9.69 -30.21 38.71
C HIS A 611 8.55 -31.02 39.29
#